data_c1532a5f599e2f42d43595236c426218
#
_entry.id   c1532a5f599e2f42d43595236c426218
#
_cell.length_a   1.000
_cell.length_b   1.000
_cell.length_c   1.000
_cell.angle_alpha   90.00
_cell.angle_beta   90.00
_cell.angle_gamma   90.00
#
_symmetry.space_group_name_H-M   'P 1'
#
loop_
_entity.id
_entity.type
_entity.pdbx_description
1 polymer ?
#
loop_
_entity_poly.entity_id
_entity_poly.type
_entity_poly.pdbx_seq_one_letter_code
_entity_poly.pdbx_strand_id
1 'polypeptide(L)'
;QISGKRFHELLHELIFTPLGMESSYMLQQSQASKENQYPAAHFSIDGRVVNDIPSYADIDYAGGGVVSPMEDLLTFMQALVAGRLISPKTLEIMKSDTDPLYPSIDYGYGIWRVKTIPLLIPAKYSCWGCVGVTGAFLFYHPELDAYIIGNFNDVSYKVKGLKFMFKVIQKLYKS
;
A
#
# COMPACT_ATOMS: atom_id res chain seq x y z
N GLN A 1 7.09 -1.58 22.18
CA GLN A 1 7.88 -1.76 23.43
C GLN A 1 9.25 -1.07 23.38
N ILE A 2 9.93 -1.02 22.21
CA ILE A 2 11.27 -0.42 22.07
C ILE A 2 11.23 1.10 22.30
N SER A 3 10.24 1.81 21.76
CA SER A 3 10.11 3.27 21.84
C SER A 3 9.33 3.76 23.06
N GLY A 4 8.57 2.90 23.73
CA GLY A 4 7.60 3.26 24.77
C GLY A 4 6.37 4.01 24.25
N LYS A 5 6.25 4.24 22.95
CA LYS A 5 5.15 4.93 22.29
C LYS A 5 4.18 3.94 21.63
N ARG A 6 2.92 4.35 21.44
CA ARG A 6 1.93 3.59 20.68
C ARG A 6 2.22 3.68 19.18
N PHE A 7 1.81 2.68 18.42
CA PHE A 7 2.11 2.58 16.99
C PHE A 7 1.62 3.78 16.18
N HIS A 8 0.40 4.25 16.42
CA HIS A 8 -0.13 5.43 15.72
C HIS A 8 0.61 6.74 16.06
N GLU A 9 1.15 6.85 17.28
CA GLU A 9 1.99 8.01 17.67
C GLU A 9 3.29 8.01 16.87
N LEU A 10 3.88 6.82 16.67
CA LEU A 10 5.07 6.66 15.84
C LEU A 10 4.81 6.93 14.36
N LEU A 11 3.64 6.53 13.84
CA LEU A 11 3.26 6.86 12.46
C LEU A 11 3.19 8.37 12.24
N HIS A 12 2.56 9.10 13.16
CA HIS A 12 2.51 10.57 13.09
C HIS A 12 3.91 11.19 13.20
N GLU A 13 4.70 10.79 14.20
CA GLU A 13 6.01 11.37 14.46
C GLU A 13 7.04 11.09 13.37
N LEU A 14 7.08 9.84 12.85
CA LEU A 14 8.15 9.39 11.96
C LEU A 14 7.77 9.44 10.48
N ILE A 15 6.47 9.48 10.16
CA ILE A 15 5.99 9.38 8.78
C ILE A 15 5.07 10.56 8.42
N PHE A 16 3.89 10.66 9.04
CA PHE A 16 2.87 11.58 8.55
C PHE A 16 3.30 13.04 8.68
N THR A 17 3.73 13.46 9.87
CA THR A 17 4.16 14.84 10.11
C THR A 17 5.39 15.24 9.30
N PRO A 18 6.50 14.47 9.28
CA PRO A 18 7.68 14.82 8.49
C PRO A 18 7.44 14.85 6.98
N LEU A 19 6.46 14.11 6.48
CA LEU A 19 6.13 14.08 5.04
C LEU A 19 5.00 15.04 4.65
N GLY A 20 4.36 15.71 5.62
CA GLY A 20 3.21 16.57 5.37
C GLY A 20 1.95 15.80 4.94
N MET A 21 1.80 14.55 5.39
CA MET A 21 0.63 13.70 5.14
C MET A 21 -0.51 14.07 6.10
N GLU A 22 -1.03 15.28 5.93
CA GLU A 22 -1.97 15.91 6.86
C GLU A 22 -3.35 15.26 6.92
N SER A 23 -3.72 14.52 5.87
CA SER A 23 -4.99 13.81 5.74
C SER A 23 -4.91 12.31 6.11
N SER A 24 -3.75 11.85 6.55
CA SER A 24 -3.52 10.46 6.96
C SER A 24 -3.63 10.29 8.47
N TYR A 25 -4.26 9.19 8.88
CA TYR A 25 -4.46 8.87 10.30
C TYR A 25 -4.65 7.37 10.52
N MET A 26 -4.58 6.96 11.78
CA MET A 26 -4.89 5.59 12.19
C MET A 26 -6.34 5.53 12.66
N LEU A 27 -7.16 4.71 12.00
CA LEU A 27 -8.58 4.57 12.29
C LEU A 27 -8.80 4.27 13.79
N GLN A 28 -9.75 4.98 14.42
CA GLN A 28 -10.10 4.92 15.85
C GLN A 28 -8.96 5.29 16.84
N GLN A 29 -7.74 5.46 16.40
CA GLN A 29 -6.59 5.70 17.27
C GLN A 29 -6.06 7.13 17.18
N SER A 30 -6.22 7.77 16.04
CA SER A 30 -5.80 9.15 15.81
C SER A 30 -6.74 9.86 14.82
N GLN A 31 -6.50 11.14 14.60
CA GLN A 31 -7.23 11.95 13.63
C GLN A 31 -6.25 12.57 12.64
N ALA A 32 -6.73 12.91 11.45
CA ALA A 32 -6.00 13.69 10.48
C ALA A 32 -5.73 15.10 11.05
N SER A 33 -4.58 15.68 10.72
CA SER A 33 -4.24 17.06 11.11
C SER A 33 -5.08 18.08 10.36
N LYS A 34 -5.55 17.72 9.15
CA LYS A 34 -6.44 18.50 8.30
C LYS A 34 -7.76 17.76 8.14
N GLU A 35 -8.86 18.49 8.24
CA GLU A 35 -10.19 17.94 8.02
C GLU A 35 -10.26 17.24 6.67
N ASN A 36 -10.61 15.96 6.69
CA ASN A 36 -10.63 15.14 5.49
C ASN A 36 -11.94 15.32 4.74
N GLN A 37 -11.89 15.90 3.55
CA GLN A 37 -13.04 16.09 2.67
C GLN A 37 -13.34 14.86 1.80
N TYR A 38 -12.52 13.81 1.90
CA TYR A 38 -12.70 12.59 1.13
C TYR A 38 -13.70 11.65 1.80
N PRO A 39 -14.59 11.01 1.04
CA PRO A 39 -15.47 10.00 1.61
C PRO A 39 -14.63 8.84 2.15
N ALA A 40 -14.99 8.32 3.32
CA ALA A 40 -14.36 7.14 3.87
C ALA A 40 -14.51 5.96 2.89
N ALA A 41 -13.41 5.25 2.65
CA ALA A 41 -13.47 4.02 1.88
C ALA A 41 -14.38 3.01 2.61
N HIS A 42 -15.21 2.33 1.84
CA HIS A 42 -16.00 1.19 2.29
C HIS A 42 -15.57 -0.03 1.50
N PHE A 43 -16.01 -1.20 1.91
CA PHE A 43 -15.78 -2.39 1.10
C PHE A 43 -17.02 -3.28 1.11
N SER A 44 -17.13 -4.10 0.09
CA SER A 44 -18.20 -5.09 0.01
C SER A 44 -17.66 -6.51 0.20
N ILE A 45 -18.48 -7.35 0.84
CA ILE A 45 -18.26 -8.79 0.94
C ILE A 45 -19.51 -9.45 0.35
N ASP A 46 -19.33 -10.28 -0.68
CA ASP A 46 -20.43 -10.97 -1.37
C ASP A 46 -21.57 -10.01 -1.80
N GLY A 47 -21.20 -8.84 -2.30
CA GLY A 47 -22.14 -7.82 -2.77
C GLY A 47 -22.84 -7.02 -1.66
N ARG A 48 -22.52 -7.27 -0.40
CA ARG A 48 -23.05 -6.47 0.74
C ARG A 48 -22.02 -5.43 1.14
N VAL A 49 -22.43 -4.17 1.13
CA VAL A 49 -21.58 -3.06 1.63
C VAL A 49 -21.41 -3.20 3.14
N VAL A 50 -20.16 -3.29 3.57
CA VAL A 50 -19.79 -3.32 4.98
C VAL A 50 -19.31 -1.93 5.36
N ASN A 51 -20.13 -1.21 6.10
CA ASN A 51 -19.81 0.13 6.61
C ASN A 51 -19.20 0.07 8.02
N ASP A 52 -19.16 -1.11 8.63
CA ASP A 52 -18.64 -1.31 9.98
C ASP A 52 -17.12 -1.49 9.97
N ILE A 53 -16.46 -0.47 9.44
CA ILE A 53 -15.00 -0.34 9.47
C ILE A 53 -14.43 -0.41 10.92
N PRO A 54 -15.12 0.09 11.97
CA PRO A 54 -14.65 -0.01 13.34
C PRO A 54 -14.28 -1.42 13.78
N SER A 55 -15.10 -2.41 13.48
CA SER A 55 -14.84 -3.81 13.89
C SER A 55 -13.61 -4.43 13.24
N TYR A 56 -13.21 -3.95 12.06
CA TYR A 56 -11.99 -4.40 11.40
C TYR A 56 -10.72 -3.71 11.92
N ALA A 57 -10.82 -2.45 12.32
CA ALA A 57 -9.69 -1.70 12.87
C ALA A 57 -9.18 -2.28 14.19
N ASP A 58 -10.06 -2.86 15.01
CA ASP A 58 -9.69 -3.49 16.27
C ASP A 58 -8.90 -4.80 16.05
N ILE A 59 -9.18 -5.51 14.94
CA ILE A 59 -8.51 -6.77 14.63
C ILE A 59 -7.14 -6.52 13.99
N ASP A 60 -6.97 -5.43 13.23
CA ASP A 60 -5.81 -5.23 12.35
C ASP A 60 -5.03 -3.94 12.64
N TYR A 61 -4.96 -3.56 13.92
CA TYR A 61 -4.37 -2.29 14.40
C TYR A 61 -3.04 -1.94 13.72
N ALA A 62 -2.04 -2.81 13.80
CA ALA A 62 -0.72 -2.56 13.21
C ALA A 62 -0.59 -3.07 11.76
N GLY A 63 -1.52 -3.88 11.30
CA GLY A 63 -1.48 -4.54 10.00
C GLY A 63 -2.26 -3.83 8.89
N GLY A 64 -3.22 -2.93 9.22
CA GLY A 64 -4.08 -2.38 8.19
C GLY A 64 -4.92 -1.14 8.53
N GLY A 65 -4.80 -0.59 9.72
CA GLY A 65 -5.70 0.48 10.20
C GLY A 65 -5.42 1.90 9.66
N VAL A 66 -4.49 2.09 8.73
CA VAL A 66 -4.19 3.42 8.17
C VAL A 66 -5.25 3.83 7.16
N VAL A 67 -5.81 5.02 7.36
CA VAL A 67 -6.67 5.73 6.40
C VAL A 67 -5.85 6.87 5.79
N SER A 68 -5.81 6.92 4.47
CA SER A 68 -5.00 7.91 3.74
C SER A 68 -5.59 8.18 2.37
N PRO A 69 -5.60 9.43 1.88
CA PRO A 69 -5.91 9.74 0.49
C PRO A 69 -4.76 9.31 -0.42
N MET A 70 -5.04 9.21 -1.72
CA MET A 70 -4.05 8.73 -2.71
C MET A 70 -2.85 9.69 -2.84
N GLU A 71 -3.04 10.98 -2.62
CA GLU A 71 -2.01 12.01 -2.64
C GLU A 71 -0.98 11.80 -1.52
N ASP A 72 -1.46 11.51 -0.30
CA ASP A 72 -0.58 11.21 0.84
C ASP A 72 0.15 9.88 0.62
N LEU A 73 -0.53 8.87 0.06
CA LEU A 73 0.10 7.60 -0.29
C LEU A 73 1.17 7.77 -1.38
N LEU A 74 0.95 8.64 -2.35
CA LEU A 74 1.98 8.99 -3.35
C LEU A 74 3.18 9.65 -2.67
N THR A 75 2.95 10.61 -1.77
CA THR A 75 4.00 11.27 -1.00
C THR A 75 4.81 10.27 -0.18
N PHE A 76 4.14 9.31 0.47
CA PHE A 76 4.79 8.22 1.20
C PHE A 76 5.68 7.37 0.29
N MET A 77 5.16 6.91 -0.85
CA MET A 77 5.93 6.07 -1.77
C MET A 77 7.12 6.81 -2.40
N GLN A 78 6.95 8.08 -2.76
CA GLN A 78 8.05 8.90 -3.24
C GLN A 78 9.14 9.07 -2.18
N ALA A 79 8.76 9.27 -0.92
CA ALA A 79 9.70 9.36 0.19
C ALA A 79 10.45 8.04 0.44
N LEU A 80 9.75 6.91 0.32
CA LEU A 80 10.31 5.57 0.48
C LEU A 80 11.31 5.26 -0.65
N VAL A 81 10.94 5.51 -1.90
CA VAL A 81 11.79 5.31 -3.10
C VAL A 81 13.02 6.21 -3.05
N ALA A 82 12.86 7.46 -2.61
CA ALA A 82 13.95 8.43 -2.47
C ALA A 82 14.87 8.17 -1.26
N GLY A 83 14.62 7.14 -0.46
CA GLY A 83 15.44 6.81 0.72
C GLY A 83 15.30 7.79 1.89
N ARG A 84 14.22 8.59 1.93
CA ARG A 84 13.98 9.56 3.01
C ARG A 84 13.44 8.92 4.30
N LEU A 85 12.79 7.75 4.21
CA LEU A 85 12.23 7.03 5.36
C LEU A 85 13.17 5.97 5.91
N ILE A 86 13.77 5.20 5.01
CA ILE A 86 14.74 4.14 5.30
C ILE A 86 15.86 4.18 4.27
N SER A 87 17.02 3.63 4.60
CA SER A 87 18.13 3.60 3.65
C SER A 87 17.79 2.75 2.41
N PRO A 88 18.34 3.07 1.22
CA PRO A 88 18.17 2.22 0.03
C PRO A 88 18.60 0.77 0.28
N LYS A 89 19.64 0.55 1.07
CA LYS A 89 20.10 -0.80 1.46
C LYS A 89 19.03 -1.54 2.26
N THR A 90 18.37 -0.87 3.21
CA THR A 90 17.28 -1.45 4.00
C THR A 90 16.09 -1.80 3.11
N LEU A 91 15.71 -0.89 2.20
CA LEU A 91 14.64 -1.13 1.24
C LEU A 91 14.94 -2.34 0.34
N GLU A 92 16.18 -2.50 -0.11
CA GLU A 92 16.57 -3.68 -0.90
C GLU A 92 16.44 -4.98 -0.08
N ILE A 93 16.83 -4.99 1.18
CA ILE A 93 16.63 -6.17 2.06
C ILE A 93 15.12 -6.48 2.18
N MET A 94 14.30 -5.48 2.40
CA MET A 94 12.85 -5.65 2.52
C MET A 94 12.19 -6.24 1.25
N LYS A 95 12.77 -6.00 0.08
CA LYS A 95 12.26 -6.49 -1.21
C LYS A 95 12.88 -7.82 -1.64
N SER A 96 14.09 -8.15 -1.22
CA SER A 96 14.87 -9.29 -1.73
C SER A 96 14.82 -10.50 -0.81
N ASP A 97 14.72 -10.32 0.48
CA ASP A 97 14.52 -11.41 1.46
C ASP A 97 13.02 -11.72 1.55
N THR A 98 12.59 -12.65 0.72
CA THR A 98 11.16 -12.88 0.44
C THR A 98 10.79 -14.35 0.44
N ASP A 99 9.56 -14.65 0.87
CA ASP A 99 8.90 -15.93 0.73
C ASP A 99 7.81 -15.91 -0.35
N PRO A 100 7.54 -17.02 -1.05
CA PRO A 100 6.45 -17.12 -2.00
C PRO A 100 5.09 -16.94 -1.31
N LEU A 101 4.27 -15.97 -1.80
CA LEU A 101 2.90 -15.77 -1.33
C LEU A 101 1.87 -16.30 -2.31
N TYR A 102 2.06 -16.04 -3.61
CA TYR A 102 1.28 -16.56 -4.73
C TYR A 102 2.21 -16.93 -5.88
N PRO A 103 1.77 -17.68 -6.90
CA PRO A 103 2.63 -18.11 -8.00
C PRO A 103 3.46 -17.00 -8.66
N SER A 104 2.97 -15.76 -8.64
CA SER A 104 3.64 -14.60 -9.24
C SER A 104 3.99 -13.50 -8.26
N ILE A 105 3.82 -13.73 -6.97
CA ILE A 105 4.02 -12.73 -5.93
C ILE A 105 4.86 -13.32 -4.82
N ASP A 106 5.96 -12.66 -4.49
CA ASP A 106 6.72 -12.88 -3.28
C ASP A 106 6.37 -11.83 -2.22
N TYR A 107 6.46 -12.19 -0.95
CA TYR A 107 6.27 -11.32 0.18
C TYR A 107 7.57 -11.17 0.97
N GLY A 108 8.03 -9.95 1.09
CA GLY A 108 9.17 -9.58 1.91
C GLY A 108 8.72 -8.92 3.22
N TYR A 109 9.54 -8.05 3.77
CA TYR A 109 9.20 -7.34 5.00
C TYR A 109 8.19 -6.20 4.71
N GLY A 110 6.89 -6.54 4.73
CA GLY A 110 5.80 -5.62 4.44
C GLY A 110 5.67 -5.22 2.96
N ILE A 111 6.38 -5.87 2.06
CA ILE A 111 6.42 -5.55 0.63
C ILE A 111 6.03 -6.77 -0.20
N TRP A 112 5.09 -6.58 -1.12
CA TRP A 112 4.78 -7.53 -2.18
C TRP A 112 5.66 -7.22 -3.39
N ARG A 113 6.27 -8.25 -3.96
CA ARG A 113 7.06 -8.14 -5.18
C ARG A 113 6.45 -8.99 -6.28
N VAL A 114 6.17 -8.37 -7.43
CA VAL A 114 5.75 -9.10 -8.62
C VAL A 114 6.97 -9.82 -9.22
N LYS A 115 6.90 -11.13 -9.25
CA LYS A 115 7.92 -12.02 -9.77
C LYS A 115 7.83 -12.11 -11.29
N THR A 116 8.95 -12.00 -11.97
CA THR A 116 9.02 -12.34 -13.39
C THR A 116 9.08 -13.85 -13.55
N ILE A 117 8.26 -14.39 -14.44
CA ILE A 117 8.25 -15.82 -14.78
C ILE A 117 8.49 -15.91 -16.30
N PRO A 118 9.61 -16.52 -16.74
CA PRO A 118 9.88 -16.69 -18.15
C PRO A 118 8.66 -17.23 -18.90
N LEU A 119 8.33 -16.63 -20.05
CA LEU A 119 7.19 -16.94 -20.90
C LEU A 119 5.79 -16.59 -20.34
N LEU A 120 5.63 -16.42 -19.03
CA LEU A 120 4.33 -16.14 -18.40
C LEU A 120 4.19 -14.68 -17.92
N ILE A 121 5.19 -14.18 -17.21
CA ILE A 121 5.20 -12.80 -16.69
C ILE A 121 6.52 -12.13 -17.09
N PRO A 122 6.50 -11.39 -18.21
CA PRO A 122 7.67 -10.65 -18.70
C PRO A 122 8.24 -9.66 -17.67
N ALA A 123 9.54 -9.38 -17.74
CA ALA A 123 10.27 -8.47 -16.85
C ALA A 123 9.63 -7.08 -16.75
N LYS A 124 8.99 -6.61 -17.82
CA LYS A 124 8.26 -5.35 -17.86
C LYS A 124 7.11 -5.20 -16.85
N TYR A 125 6.71 -6.25 -16.15
CA TYR A 125 5.71 -6.20 -15.07
C TYR A 125 6.35 -6.20 -13.68
N SER A 126 7.67 -6.14 -13.60
CA SER A 126 8.39 -6.13 -12.32
C SER A 126 8.08 -4.83 -11.57
N CYS A 127 7.35 -4.96 -10.47
CA CYS A 127 7.01 -3.86 -9.57
C CYS A 127 6.92 -4.38 -8.14
N TRP A 128 6.91 -3.47 -7.19
CA TRP A 128 6.79 -3.81 -5.78
C TRP A 128 5.89 -2.81 -5.04
N GLY A 129 5.30 -3.26 -3.95
CA GLY A 129 4.34 -2.45 -3.20
C GLY A 129 3.55 -3.26 -2.21
N CYS A 130 2.27 -2.96 -2.06
CA CYS A 130 1.38 -3.69 -1.15
C CYS A 130 -0.06 -3.71 -1.66
N VAL A 131 -0.84 -4.67 -1.17
CA VAL A 131 -2.29 -4.78 -1.41
C VAL A 131 -3.02 -4.89 -0.09
N GLY A 132 -4.05 -4.08 0.09
CA GLY A 132 -4.94 -4.12 1.25
C GLY A 132 -6.15 -5.03 1.03
N VAL A 133 -6.78 -5.44 2.14
CA VAL A 133 -7.99 -6.31 2.13
C VAL A 133 -9.18 -5.64 1.45
N THR A 134 -9.28 -4.31 1.49
CA THR A 134 -10.34 -3.53 0.85
C THR A 134 -10.23 -3.42 -0.67
N GLY A 135 -9.24 -4.09 -1.28
CA GLY A 135 -8.89 -3.90 -2.68
C GLY A 135 -8.03 -2.66 -2.93
N ALA A 136 -7.51 -2.04 -1.87
CA ALA A 136 -6.49 -1.00 -1.99
C ALA A 136 -5.19 -1.59 -2.50
N PHE A 137 -4.48 -0.83 -3.32
CA PHE A 137 -3.15 -1.21 -3.81
C PHE A 137 -2.27 0.02 -3.98
N LEU A 138 -0.99 -0.18 -3.75
CA LEU A 138 0.05 0.84 -3.82
C LEU A 138 1.33 0.18 -4.35
N PHE A 139 1.68 0.44 -5.61
CA PHE A 139 2.85 -0.14 -6.26
C PHE A 139 3.75 0.90 -6.90
N TYR A 140 5.04 0.62 -6.92
CA TYR A 140 6.04 1.35 -7.67
C TYR A 140 6.64 0.47 -8.77
N HIS A 141 6.73 1.01 -9.97
CA HIS A 141 7.33 0.36 -11.14
C HIS A 141 8.67 1.04 -11.46
N PRO A 142 9.82 0.42 -11.13
CA PRO A 142 11.12 1.08 -11.23
C PRO A 142 11.52 1.50 -12.64
N GLU A 143 11.26 0.67 -13.65
CA GLU A 143 11.66 0.94 -15.04
C GLU A 143 10.90 2.11 -15.66
N LEU A 144 9.64 2.29 -15.29
CA LEU A 144 8.79 3.38 -15.76
C LEU A 144 8.81 4.61 -14.84
N ASP A 145 9.46 4.51 -13.68
CA ASP A 145 9.37 5.49 -12.58
C ASP A 145 7.90 5.87 -12.28
N ALA A 146 7.03 4.86 -12.24
CA ALA A 146 5.59 5.05 -12.15
C ALA A 146 5.03 4.53 -10.81
N TYR A 147 4.15 5.33 -10.21
CA TYR A 147 3.41 4.99 -9.00
C TYR A 147 1.99 4.62 -9.40
N ILE A 148 1.53 3.44 -8.98
CA ILE A 148 0.20 2.91 -9.33
C ILE A 148 -0.57 2.72 -8.04
N ILE A 149 -1.52 3.60 -7.78
CA ILE A 149 -2.26 3.69 -6.52
C ILE A 149 -3.75 3.63 -6.82
N GLY A 150 -4.50 2.87 -6.03
CA GLY A 150 -5.94 2.80 -6.19
C GLY A 150 -6.63 1.97 -5.12
N ASN A 151 -7.96 2.01 -5.13
CA ASN A 151 -8.80 1.20 -4.26
C ASN A 151 -10.08 0.79 -5.02
N PHE A 152 -10.44 -0.48 -4.92
CA PHE A 152 -11.67 -1.01 -5.51
C PHE A 152 -12.85 -1.05 -4.52
N ASN A 153 -12.61 -0.82 -3.24
CA ASN A 153 -13.61 -0.93 -2.18
C ASN A 153 -14.33 -2.29 -2.14
N ASP A 154 -13.64 -3.36 -2.53
CA ASP A 154 -14.22 -4.70 -2.61
C ASP A 154 -13.16 -5.78 -2.36
N VAL A 155 -13.42 -6.63 -1.39
CA VAL A 155 -12.51 -7.72 -0.97
C VAL A 155 -12.22 -8.70 -2.11
N SER A 156 -13.18 -8.92 -3.02
CA SER A 156 -13.01 -9.82 -4.16
C SER A 156 -11.98 -9.32 -5.19
N TYR A 157 -11.64 -8.04 -5.14
CA TYR A 157 -10.71 -7.41 -6.08
C TYR A 157 -9.23 -7.52 -5.70
N LYS A 158 -8.90 -8.15 -4.58
CA LYS A 158 -7.49 -8.36 -4.17
C LYS A 158 -6.62 -8.95 -5.30
N VAL A 159 -7.11 -9.99 -5.98
CA VAL A 159 -6.41 -10.60 -7.14
C VAL A 159 -6.73 -9.88 -8.45
N LYS A 160 -7.97 -9.41 -8.62
CA LYS A 160 -8.37 -8.66 -9.82
C LYS A 160 -7.63 -7.32 -9.93
N GLY A 161 -7.28 -6.69 -8.79
CA GLY A 161 -6.47 -5.49 -8.72
C GLY A 161 -5.10 -5.67 -9.37
N LEU A 162 -4.42 -6.79 -9.12
CA LEU A 162 -3.14 -7.11 -9.78
C LEU A 162 -3.29 -7.23 -11.31
N LYS A 163 -4.36 -7.86 -11.79
CA LYS A 163 -4.64 -7.94 -13.24
C LYS A 163 -4.91 -6.57 -13.86
N PHE A 164 -5.60 -5.70 -13.13
CA PHE A 164 -5.81 -4.31 -13.54
C PHE A 164 -4.48 -3.56 -13.63
N MET A 165 -3.64 -3.66 -12.61
CA MET A 165 -2.31 -3.05 -12.58
C MET A 165 -1.46 -3.48 -13.79
N PHE A 166 -1.45 -4.76 -14.16
CA PHE A 166 -0.74 -5.23 -15.36
C PHE A 166 -1.27 -4.59 -16.65
N LYS A 167 -2.58 -4.36 -16.76
CA LYS A 167 -3.16 -3.63 -17.90
C LYS A 167 -2.71 -2.17 -17.94
N VAL A 168 -2.61 -1.51 -16.78
CA VAL A 168 -2.08 -0.14 -16.68
C VAL A 168 -0.63 -0.10 -17.12
N ILE A 169 0.23 -0.98 -16.58
CA ILE A 169 1.64 -1.09 -16.97
C ILE A 169 1.76 -1.33 -18.49
N GLN A 170 0.97 -2.25 -19.05
CA GLN A 170 1.00 -2.52 -20.48
C GLN A 170 0.62 -1.31 -21.34
N LYS A 171 -0.29 -0.46 -20.85
CA LYS A 171 -0.66 0.80 -21.52
C LYS A 171 0.47 1.81 -21.48
N LEU A 172 1.13 1.98 -20.32
CA LEU A 172 2.24 2.90 -20.14
C LEU A 172 3.43 2.58 -21.06
N TYR A 173 3.68 1.30 -21.37
CA TYR A 173 4.72 0.92 -22.35
C TYR A 173 4.35 1.20 -23.83
N LYS A 174 3.10 1.57 -24.10
CA LYS A 174 2.63 1.85 -25.48
C LYS A 174 2.43 3.34 -25.73
N SER A 175 2.48 4.16 -24.67
CA SER A 175 2.40 5.61 -24.76
C SER A 175 3.78 6.22 -24.99
#